data_83847aec605da6b2508562bad7bb0f76
#
_entry.id   83847aec605da6b2508562bad7bb0f76
#
_cell.length_a   1.000
_cell.length_b   1.000
_cell.length_c   1.000
_cell.angle_alpha   90.00
_cell.angle_beta   90.00
_cell.angle_gamma   90.00
#
_symmetry.space_group_name_H-M   'P 1'
#
loop_
_entity.id
_entity.type
_entity.pdbx_description
1 polymer ?
#
loop_
_entity_poly.entity_id
_entity_poly.type
_entity_poly.pdbx_seq_one_letter_code
_entity_poly.pdbx_strand_id
1 'polypeptide(L)'
;MRIQVKGRSGFSVDAELLARVEKKLGKVGRQVSPLAELEIELREERNPAIRDGQVAEATLHLKGVTLRACKRAPDMGHAINLVADDLSRQVKKHRDKRRARREAHRVAQERAA
;
A
#
# COMPACT_ATOMS: atom_id res chain seq x y z
N MET A 1 8.57 7.86 4.31
CA MET A 1 7.14 7.53 4.32
C MET A 1 6.64 7.47 5.75
N ARG A 2 5.54 8.11 6.01
CA ARG A 2 4.87 8.06 7.31
C ARG A 2 3.76 7.00 7.26
N ILE A 3 3.72 6.12 8.24
CA ILE A 3 2.72 5.04 8.32
C ILE A 3 1.77 5.32 9.48
N GLN A 4 0.48 5.31 9.20
CA GLN A 4 -0.57 5.43 10.21
C GLN A 4 -1.42 4.15 10.18
N VAL A 5 -1.55 3.50 11.34
CA VAL A 5 -2.29 2.24 11.48
C VAL A 5 -3.55 2.47 12.30
N LYS A 6 -4.69 2.04 11.79
CA LYS A 6 -5.98 2.15 12.48
C LYS A 6 -6.68 0.80 12.53
N GLY A 7 -7.27 0.48 13.69
CA GLY A 7 -8.28 -0.56 13.81
C GLY A 7 -9.66 0.04 13.57
N ARG A 8 -10.51 -0.66 12.82
CA ARG A 8 -11.88 -0.21 12.50
C ARG A 8 -12.89 -1.16 13.12
N SER A 9 -14.06 -0.63 13.48
CA SER A 9 -15.17 -1.41 14.04
C SER A 9 -14.78 -2.24 15.27
N GLY A 10 -14.01 -1.65 16.19
CA GLY A 10 -13.59 -2.30 17.41
C GLY A 10 -12.40 -3.27 17.26
N PHE A 11 -11.80 -3.36 16.09
CA PHE A 11 -10.60 -4.16 15.91
C PHE A 11 -9.42 -3.54 16.65
N SER A 12 -8.77 -4.34 17.51
CA SER A 12 -7.59 -3.90 18.28
C SER A 12 -6.32 -4.27 17.54
N VAL A 13 -5.47 -3.27 17.30
CA VAL A 13 -4.15 -3.48 16.71
C VAL A 13 -3.15 -3.71 17.83
N ASP A 14 -2.67 -4.96 17.98
CA ASP A 14 -1.67 -5.29 18.98
C ASP A 14 -0.25 -4.96 18.49
N ALA A 15 0.74 -5.09 19.40
CA ALA A 15 2.12 -4.79 19.09
C ALA A 15 2.70 -5.69 17.99
N GLU A 16 2.28 -6.95 17.93
CA GLU A 16 2.72 -7.90 16.92
C GLU A 16 2.24 -7.52 15.52
N LEU A 17 0.96 -7.13 15.40
CA LEU A 17 0.40 -6.67 14.13
C LEU A 17 1.04 -5.35 13.70
N LEU A 18 1.26 -4.44 14.63
CA LEU A 18 1.93 -3.17 14.33
C LEU A 18 3.34 -3.40 13.80
N ALA A 19 4.10 -4.29 14.45
CA ALA A 19 5.45 -4.65 14.00
C ALA A 19 5.43 -5.28 12.60
N ARG A 20 4.44 -6.11 12.29
CA ARG A 20 4.27 -6.71 10.97
C ARG A 20 3.96 -5.66 9.90
N VAL A 21 3.08 -4.72 10.20
CA VAL A 21 2.78 -3.60 9.30
C VAL A 21 4.05 -2.81 9.01
N GLU A 22 4.79 -2.43 10.02
CA GLU A 22 6.04 -1.66 9.86
C GLU A 22 7.08 -2.41 9.05
N LYS A 23 7.23 -3.71 9.29
CA LYS A 23 8.17 -4.56 8.54
C LYS A 23 7.78 -4.71 7.08
N LYS A 24 6.53 -5.07 6.80
CA LYS A 24 6.07 -5.39 5.44
C LYS A 24 5.84 -4.13 4.60
N LEU A 25 5.21 -3.13 5.16
CA LEU A 25 4.92 -1.88 4.45
C LEU A 25 6.12 -0.91 4.47
N GLY A 26 7.04 -1.06 5.40
CA GLY A 26 8.31 -0.32 5.39
C GLY A 26 9.12 -0.55 4.13
N LYS A 27 9.01 -1.72 3.52
CA LYS A 27 9.64 -2.01 2.22
C LYS A 27 9.09 -1.14 1.09
N VAL A 28 7.80 -0.83 1.14
CA VAL A 28 7.18 0.11 0.19
C VAL A 28 7.78 1.51 0.38
N GLY A 29 8.04 1.90 1.62
CA GLY A 29 8.63 3.20 1.95
C GLY A 29 9.99 3.46 1.32
N ARG A 30 10.76 2.40 1.05
CA ARG A 30 12.07 2.52 0.39
C ARG A 30 11.96 2.88 -1.09
N GLN A 31 10.79 2.70 -1.68
CA GLN A 31 10.54 2.91 -3.10
C GLN A 31 9.85 4.24 -3.39
N VAL A 32 9.49 5.00 -2.37
CA VAL A 32 8.72 6.24 -2.48
C VAL A 32 9.43 7.39 -1.76
N SER A 33 8.93 8.61 -1.99
CA SER A 33 9.44 9.82 -1.33
C SER A 33 9.30 9.71 0.21
N PRO A 34 10.25 10.27 1.00
CA PRO A 34 10.09 10.41 2.44
C PRO A 34 8.83 11.19 2.85
N LEU A 35 8.28 12.01 1.95
CA LEU A 35 7.06 12.79 2.18
C LEU A 35 5.78 12.00 1.92
N ALA A 36 5.87 10.77 1.41
CA ALA A 36 4.71 9.92 1.18
C ALA A 36 4.03 9.55 2.49
N GLU A 37 2.71 9.41 2.46
CA GLU A 37 1.91 9.01 3.62
C GLU A 37 1.14 7.74 3.32
N LEU A 38 1.22 6.77 4.22
CA LEU A 38 0.48 5.51 4.14
C LEU A 38 -0.48 5.40 5.30
N GLU A 39 -1.74 5.16 4.97
CA GLU A 39 -2.77 4.83 5.96
C GLU A 39 -3.17 3.37 5.75
N ILE A 40 -3.19 2.58 6.82
CA ILE A 40 -3.68 1.21 6.78
C ILE A 40 -4.77 1.02 7.82
N GLU A 41 -5.90 0.48 7.38
CA GLU A 41 -7.02 0.11 8.25
C GLU A 41 -7.13 -1.40 8.33
N LEU A 42 -7.24 -1.91 9.54
CA LEU A 42 -7.43 -3.32 9.84
C LEU A 42 -8.81 -3.51 10.44
N ARG A 43 -9.58 -4.43 9.86
CA ARG A 43 -10.92 -4.74 10.37
C ARG A 43 -11.24 -6.21 10.23
N GLU A 44 -12.19 -6.67 11.02
CA GLU A 44 -12.74 -8.01 10.93
C GLU A 44 -14.19 -7.93 10.47
N GLU A 45 -14.53 -8.71 9.45
CA GLU A 45 -15.90 -8.90 9.03
C GLU A 45 -16.49 -10.12 9.74
N ARG A 46 -17.53 -9.89 10.53
CA ARG A 46 -18.12 -10.91 11.40
C ARG A 46 -19.24 -11.73 10.75
N ASN A 47 -19.35 -11.69 9.44
CA ASN A 47 -20.31 -12.53 8.74
C ASN A 47 -19.79 -13.97 8.71
N PRO A 48 -20.49 -14.94 9.36
CA PRO A 48 -20.03 -16.34 9.42
C PRO A 48 -20.01 -17.02 8.04
N ALA A 49 -20.66 -16.46 7.04
CA ALA A 49 -20.61 -16.98 5.67
C ALA A 49 -19.29 -16.59 4.93
N ILE A 50 -18.51 -15.69 5.48
CA ILE A 50 -17.25 -15.21 4.88
C ILE A 50 -16.07 -15.91 5.55
N ARG A 51 -15.33 -16.75 4.79
CA ARG A 51 -14.12 -17.44 5.30
C ARG A 51 -12.97 -16.48 5.52
N ASP A 52 -12.79 -15.50 4.63
CA ASP A 52 -11.70 -14.53 4.68
C ASP A 52 -12.18 -13.27 5.36
N GLY A 53 -12.41 -13.36 6.68
CA GLY A 53 -12.99 -12.28 7.47
C GLY A 53 -12.02 -11.20 7.91
N GLN A 54 -10.72 -11.40 7.76
CA GLN A 54 -9.70 -10.40 8.13
C GLN A 54 -9.38 -9.53 6.92
N VAL A 55 -9.58 -8.22 7.07
CA VAL A 55 -9.44 -7.27 5.97
C VAL A 55 -8.38 -6.24 6.30
N ALA A 56 -7.42 -6.06 5.39
CA ALA A 56 -6.43 -5.00 5.42
C ALA A 56 -6.63 -4.09 4.21
N GLU A 57 -6.83 -2.81 4.47
CA GLU A 57 -7.01 -1.79 3.44
C GLU A 57 -5.96 -0.69 3.60
N ALA A 58 -5.17 -0.47 2.57
CA ALA A 58 -4.10 0.50 2.59
C ALA A 58 -4.33 1.59 1.54
N THR A 59 -4.05 2.82 1.93
CA THR A 59 -4.11 3.99 1.05
C THR A 59 -2.76 4.70 1.11
N LEU A 60 -2.07 4.77 -0.02
CA LEU A 60 -0.77 5.41 -0.14
C LEU A 60 -0.91 6.72 -0.90
N HIS A 61 -0.62 7.82 -0.22
CA HIS A 61 -0.66 9.17 -0.80
C HIS A 61 0.72 9.54 -1.32
N LEU A 62 0.85 9.60 -2.63
CA LEU A 62 2.04 10.09 -3.33
C LEU A 62 1.76 11.46 -3.92
N LYS A 63 2.78 12.14 -4.41
CA LYS A 63 2.60 13.41 -5.11
C LYS A 63 1.83 13.19 -6.41
N GLY A 64 0.62 13.75 -6.48
CA GLY A 64 -0.22 13.70 -7.68
C GLY A 64 -0.98 12.41 -7.90
N VAL A 65 -0.84 11.39 -7.02
CA VAL A 65 -1.56 10.14 -7.16
C VAL A 65 -1.80 9.48 -5.80
N THR A 66 -2.93 8.79 -5.67
CA THR A 66 -3.26 7.96 -4.52
C THR A 66 -3.42 6.53 -4.97
N LEU A 67 -2.65 5.62 -4.35
CA LEU A 67 -2.73 4.20 -4.61
C LEU A 67 -3.48 3.50 -3.49
N ARG A 68 -4.35 2.56 -3.83
CA ARG A 68 -5.16 1.82 -2.85
C ARG A 68 -5.04 0.33 -3.09
N ALA A 69 -5.04 -0.43 -1.99
CA ALA A 69 -5.09 -1.87 -2.02
C ALA A 69 -5.96 -2.38 -0.87
N CYS A 70 -6.81 -3.35 -1.14
CA CYS A 70 -7.66 -3.98 -0.14
C CYS A 70 -7.55 -5.49 -0.32
N LYS A 71 -7.17 -6.20 0.75
CA LYS A 71 -7.00 -7.66 0.71
C LYS A 71 -7.67 -8.30 1.91
N ARG A 72 -8.15 -9.53 1.68
CA ARG A 72 -8.82 -10.35 2.68
C ARG A 72 -8.07 -11.66 2.86
N ALA A 73 -8.08 -12.19 4.08
CA ALA A 73 -7.47 -13.47 4.38
C ALA A 73 -8.10 -14.08 5.64
N PRO A 74 -7.86 -15.39 5.92
CA PRO A 74 -8.33 -16.01 7.16
C PRO A 74 -7.68 -15.42 8.42
N ASP A 75 -6.44 -14.93 8.33
CA ASP A 75 -5.77 -14.23 9.42
C ASP A 75 -5.25 -12.86 8.98
N MET A 76 -5.11 -11.94 9.94
CA MET A 76 -4.73 -10.56 9.65
C MET A 76 -3.29 -10.46 9.16
N GLY A 77 -2.38 -11.27 9.69
CA GLY A 77 -0.99 -11.26 9.23
C GLY A 77 -0.87 -11.57 7.74
N HIS A 78 -1.65 -12.52 7.26
CA HIS A 78 -1.69 -12.86 5.83
C HIS A 78 -2.32 -11.72 5.01
N ALA A 79 -3.40 -11.12 5.50
CA ALA A 79 -4.02 -9.97 4.84
C ALA A 79 -3.03 -8.80 4.69
N ILE A 80 -2.25 -8.51 5.72
CA ILE A 80 -1.20 -7.48 5.69
C ILE A 80 -0.13 -7.82 4.64
N ASN A 81 0.31 -9.06 4.57
CA ASN A 81 1.29 -9.49 3.56
C ASN A 81 0.75 -9.28 2.14
N LEU A 82 -0.50 -9.66 1.89
CA LEU A 82 -1.13 -9.52 0.58
C LEU A 82 -1.29 -8.05 0.18
N VAL A 83 -1.69 -7.19 1.10
CA VAL A 83 -1.85 -5.77 0.82
C VAL A 83 -0.50 -5.10 0.55
N ALA A 84 0.55 -5.49 1.28
CA ALA A 84 1.91 -4.99 1.05
C ALA A 84 2.43 -5.37 -0.33
N ASP A 85 2.22 -6.62 -0.74
CA ASP A 85 2.63 -7.10 -2.07
C ASP A 85 1.90 -6.35 -3.19
N ASP A 86 0.60 -6.12 -3.02
CA ASP A 86 -0.19 -5.38 -4.00
C ASP A 86 0.27 -3.93 -4.12
N LEU A 87 0.49 -3.24 -3.00
CA LEU A 87 1.02 -1.87 -3.02
C LEU A 87 2.40 -1.81 -3.66
N SER A 88 3.27 -2.75 -3.37
CA SER A 88 4.61 -2.81 -3.96
C SER A 88 4.54 -2.91 -5.49
N ARG A 89 3.63 -3.73 -6.01
CA ARG A 89 3.40 -3.84 -7.46
C ARG A 89 2.87 -2.56 -8.06
N GLN A 90 1.91 -1.90 -7.38
CA GLN A 90 1.35 -0.64 -7.84
C GLN A 90 2.39 0.49 -7.85
N VAL A 91 3.23 0.56 -6.83
CA VAL A 91 4.32 1.55 -6.73
C VAL A 91 5.31 1.35 -7.87
N LYS A 92 5.72 0.11 -8.12
CA LYS A 92 6.63 -0.22 -9.23
C LYS A 92 6.04 0.18 -10.58
N LYS A 93 4.78 -0.17 -10.82
CA LYS A 93 4.07 0.18 -12.06
C LYS A 93 3.98 1.68 -12.24
N HIS A 94 3.65 2.42 -11.19
CA HIS A 94 3.58 3.88 -11.22
C HIS A 94 4.94 4.51 -11.54
N ARG A 95 6.00 4.02 -10.89
CA ARG A 95 7.37 4.47 -11.12
C ARG A 95 7.81 4.21 -12.55
N ASP A 96 7.52 3.03 -13.10
CA ASP A 96 7.89 2.66 -14.46
C ASP A 96 7.14 3.52 -15.49
N LYS A 97 5.87 3.80 -15.29
CA LYS A 97 5.10 4.72 -16.14
C LYS A 97 5.67 6.14 -16.12
N ARG A 98 6.05 6.62 -14.95
CA ARG A 98 6.64 7.96 -14.79
C ARG A 98 7.98 8.06 -15.52
N ARG A 99 8.80 7.01 -15.43
CA ARG A 99 10.08 6.91 -16.13
C ARG A 99 9.87 6.92 -17.65
N ALA A 100 8.93 6.13 -18.16
CA ALA A 100 8.60 6.08 -19.59
C ALA A 100 8.13 7.44 -20.10
N ARG A 101 7.32 8.18 -19.35
CA ARG A 101 6.89 9.53 -19.72
C ARG A 101 8.06 10.52 -19.80
N ARG A 102 9.01 10.44 -18.87
CA ARG A 102 10.20 11.30 -18.89
C ARG A 102 11.06 11.04 -20.11
N GLU A 103 11.28 9.78 -20.45
CA GLU A 103 12.05 9.40 -21.64
C GLU A 103 11.37 9.83 -22.94
N ALA A 104 10.06 9.60 -23.06
CA ALA A 104 9.29 10.04 -24.21
C ALA A 104 9.35 11.56 -24.39
N HIS A 105 9.25 12.32 -23.31
CA HIS A 105 9.35 13.77 -23.34
C HIS A 105 10.75 14.24 -23.75
N ARG A 106 11.79 13.62 -23.22
CA ARG A 106 13.19 13.92 -23.56
C ARG A 106 13.45 13.66 -25.05
N VAL A 107 13.02 12.51 -25.58
CA VAL A 107 13.19 12.14 -26.97
C VAL A 107 12.44 13.14 -27.88
N ALA A 108 11.23 13.53 -27.52
CA ALA A 108 10.47 14.52 -28.27
C ALA A 108 11.17 15.87 -28.31
N GLN A 109 11.78 16.31 -27.20
CA GLN A 109 12.57 17.55 -27.16
C GLN A 109 13.83 17.47 -28.03
N GLU A 110 14.54 16.34 -28.00
CA GLU A 110 15.73 16.12 -28.82
C GLU A 110 15.40 16.16 -30.31
N ARG A 111 14.25 15.60 -30.70
CA ARG A 111 13.80 15.63 -32.11
C ARG A 111 13.32 17.00 -32.56
N ALA A 112 12.82 17.81 -31.63
CA ALA A 112 12.34 19.17 -31.94
C ALA A 112 13.48 20.18 -32.09
N ALA A 113 14.65 19.86 -31.55
CA ALA A 113 15.86 20.67 -31.71
C ALA A 113 16.57 20.37 -33.06
#